data_eefe37e2fe32400f87828b21c683b5fb
#
_entry.id   eefe37e2fe32400f87828b21c683b5fb
#
_cell.length_a   1.000
_cell.length_b   1.000
_cell.length_c   1.000
_cell.angle_alpha   90.00
_cell.angle_beta   90.00
_cell.angle_gamma   90.00
#
_symmetry.space_group_name_H-M   'P 1'
#
loop_
_entity.id
_entity.type
_entity.pdbx_description
1 polymer ?
#
loop_
_entity_poly.entity_id
_entity_poly.type
_entity_poly.pdbx_seq_one_letter_code
_entity_poly.pdbx_strand_id
1 'polypeptide(L)'
;MIRPAMIALPLLAMLAPAAPAWAQHADHSGHGTPPKQEEQPAEDHSQMDHGSEDAAVSPGPEMETLPPPEAGSGPPRAADAIWGADVMAHARHKEHGTHGDFPVFWFQGDRLEAQIRDGKDGYLWDVQGYYGGPTSRFWFKSEGEGSFGEKLEDAEVQALWSKAIDPFWDLQLGARQDLAGPKTSHAVIGIQGLAPYMFEVDAALFLSHRGDLTARIEGEIDQRITRRLILQPRGELSLSAQDIPRLGIGAGIDKVEIGLRLRYEIIREFAPYIGVEQSWRLGGSADFARAVGEDPSATSFVLGVRFWF
;
A
#
# COMPACT_ATOMS: atom_id res chain seq x y z
N MET A 1 25.45 42.98 -0.13
CA MET A 1 25.14 42.16 1.07
C MET A 1 23.66 42.36 1.40
N ILE A 2 22.78 41.55 0.82
CA ILE A 2 21.34 41.61 1.13
C ILE A 2 21.03 40.21 1.64
N ARG A 3 20.68 40.09 2.93
CA ARG A 3 20.25 38.85 3.57
C ARG A 3 18.82 38.57 3.17
N PRO A 4 18.48 37.41 2.63
CA PRO A 4 17.08 37.02 2.51
C PRO A 4 16.54 36.65 3.89
N ALA A 5 15.39 37.24 4.23
CA ALA A 5 14.65 36.95 5.44
C ALA A 5 14.04 35.54 5.32
N MET A 6 14.36 34.68 6.29
CA MET A 6 13.68 33.39 6.49
C MET A 6 12.20 33.65 6.79
N ILE A 7 11.33 33.26 5.87
CA ILE A 7 9.91 33.10 6.15
C ILE A 7 9.74 31.72 6.75
N ALA A 8 9.78 31.63 8.06
CA ALA A 8 9.34 30.44 8.79
C ALA A 8 7.81 30.41 8.72
N LEU A 9 7.29 29.52 7.89
CA LEU A 9 5.86 29.16 7.87
C LEU A 9 5.64 28.16 9.03
N PRO A 10 4.77 28.46 10.02
CA PRO A 10 4.42 27.48 11.04
C PRO A 10 3.39 26.51 10.48
N LEU A 11 3.84 25.34 10.04
CA LEU A 11 2.98 24.20 9.66
C LEU A 11 2.63 23.34 10.88
N LEU A 12 2.28 23.96 12.00
CA LEU A 12 1.97 23.26 13.25
C LEU A 12 0.64 23.71 13.85
N ALA A 13 -0.43 23.72 13.06
CA ALA A 13 -1.75 24.05 13.60
C ALA A 13 -2.90 23.36 12.83
N MET A 14 -2.88 22.03 12.69
CA MET A 14 -4.07 21.25 12.31
C MET A 14 -4.09 19.85 12.94
N LEU A 15 -3.77 19.74 14.21
CA LEU A 15 -4.16 18.61 15.06
C LEU A 15 -5.12 19.13 16.13
N ALA A 16 -6.30 19.57 15.70
CA ALA A 16 -7.42 19.72 16.58
C ALA A 16 -8.10 18.34 16.70
N PRO A 17 -8.29 17.80 17.92
CA PRO A 17 -9.05 16.58 18.09
C PRO A 17 -10.50 16.82 17.66
N ALA A 18 -10.98 16.06 16.69
CA ALA A 18 -12.39 16.06 16.32
C ALA A 18 -13.19 15.57 17.54
N ALA A 19 -14.02 16.45 18.07
CA ALA A 19 -14.98 16.08 19.09
C ALA A 19 -15.98 15.06 18.50
N PRO A 20 -16.40 14.03 19.24
CA PRO A 20 -17.39 13.07 18.75
C PRO A 20 -18.70 13.78 18.50
N ALA A 21 -19.16 13.75 17.26
CA ALA A 21 -20.51 14.20 16.90
C ALA A 21 -21.50 13.19 17.50
N TRP A 22 -22.20 13.60 18.53
CA TRP A 22 -23.36 12.88 19.05
C TRP A 22 -24.45 12.97 18.00
N ALA A 23 -24.82 11.82 17.41
CA ALA A 23 -25.96 11.73 16.53
C ALA A 23 -27.23 12.09 17.33
N GLN A 24 -27.80 13.26 17.06
CA GLN A 24 -29.12 13.60 17.52
C GLN A 24 -30.11 12.77 16.72
N HIS A 25 -30.73 11.78 17.36
CA HIS A 25 -31.94 11.13 16.86
C HIS A 25 -33.04 12.17 16.80
N ALA A 26 -33.36 12.68 15.63
CA ALA A 26 -34.60 13.39 15.38
C ALA A 26 -35.73 12.38 15.37
N ASP A 27 -36.62 12.54 16.32
CA ASP A 27 -37.88 11.78 16.50
C ASP A 27 -38.82 12.10 15.33
N HIS A 28 -38.97 11.14 14.40
CA HIS A 28 -39.90 11.23 13.28
C HIS A 28 -41.23 10.55 13.65
N SER A 29 -41.98 11.16 14.57
CA SER A 29 -43.40 10.87 14.76
C SER A 29 -44.25 11.76 13.83
N GLY A 30 -44.43 11.32 12.60
CA GLY A 30 -45.27 11.98 11.61
C GLY A 30 -45.72 11.00 10.54
N HIS A 31 -46.56 10.02 10.90
CA HIS A 31 -47.21 9.16 9.93
C HIS A 31 -48.32 9.92 9.21
N GLY A 32 -48.00 10.57 8.10
CA GLY A 32 -48.95 10.97 7.08
C GLY A 32 -49.43 9.74 6.30
N THR A 33 -50.72 9.54 6.22
CA THR A 33 -51.38 8.48 5.45
C THR A 33 -50.90 8.49 3.99
N PRO A 34 -50.47 7.36 3.41
CA PRO A 34 -50.06 7.33 2.01
C PRO A 34 -51.26 7.51 1.11
N PRO A 35 -51.13 8.21 -0.03
CA PRO A 35 -52.20 8.33 -1.01
C PRO A 35 -52.55 6.95 -1.59
N LYS A 36 -53.82 6.68 -1.78
CA LYS A 36 -54.37 5.49 -2.46
C LYS A 36 -53.69 5.39 -3.83
N GLN A 37 -52.92 4.31 -4.04
CA GLN A 37 -52.53 3.88 -5.38
C GLN A 37 -53.78 3.41 -6.12
N GLU A 38 -54.03 4.02 -7.28
CA GLU A 38 -54.97 3.48 -8.25
C GLU A 38 -54.46 2.14 -8.72
N GLU A 39 -55.29 1.10 -8.61
CA GLU A 39 -55.04 -0.22 -9.13
C GLU A 39 -54.89 -0.12 -10.65
N GLN A 40 -53.67 -0.29 -11.17
CA GLN A 40 -53.50 -0.60 -12.58
C GLN A 40 -53.98 -2.06 -12.83
N PRO A 41 -54.65 -2.30 -13.94
CA PRO A 41 -55.09 -3.67 -14.28
C PRO A 41 -53.89 -4.60 -14.36
N ALA A 42 -54.01 -5.75 -13.73
CA ALA A 42 -53.00 -6.82 -13.83
C ALA A 42 -52.91 -7.26 -15.30
N GLU A 43 -51.76 -7.05 -15.91
CA GLU A 43 -51.46 -7.66 -17.19
C GLU A 43 -51.31 -9.17 -16.99
N ASP A 44 -52.11 -9.93 -17.74
CA ASP A 44 -52.13 -11.38 -17.74
C ASP A 44 -50.86 -11.91 -18.46
N HIS A 45 -49.87 -12.32 -17.70
CA HIS A 45 -48.64 -12.93 -18.19
C HIS A 45 -48.74 -14.44 -18.47
N SER A 46 -49.97 -14.98 -18.63
CA SER A 46 -50.21 -16.39 -18.83
C SER A 46 -49.84 -16.92 -20.24
N GLN A 47 -49.24 -16.09 -21.11
CA GLN A 47 -48.83 -16.47 -22.48
C GLN A 47 -47.36 -16.26 -22.80
N MET A 48 -46.46 -16.33 -21.84
CA MET A 48 -45.04 -16.55 -22.16
C MET A 48 -44.82 -18.07 -22.31
N ASP A 49 -44.83 -18.51 -23.55
CA ASP A 49 -44.41 -19.87 -23.96
C ASP A 49 -42.91 -19.98 -23.67
N HIS A 50 -42.53 -20.51 -22.51
CA HIS A 50 -41.19 -20.95 -22.21
C HIS A 50 -40.99 -22.26 -22.97
N GLY A 51 -40.47 -22.16 -24.22
CA GLY A 51 -40.09 -23.30 -25.02
C GLY A 51 -39.29 -24.28 -24.16
N SER A 52 -39.81 -25.50 -24.04
CA SER A 52 -39.19 -26.60 -23.38
C SER A 52 -37.98 -27.07 -24.20
N GLU A 53 -36.84 -26.43 -24.00
CA GLU A 53 -35.58 -27.08 -24.27
C GLU A 53 -35.22 -27.88 -23.01
N ASP A 54 -35.39 -29.22 -23.14
CA ASP A 54 -34.86 -30.22 -22.22
C ASP A 54 -33.34 -30.17 -22.17
N ALA A 55 -32.76 -29.07 -21.67
CA ALA A 55 -31.46 -29.08 -21.07
C ALA A 55 -31.66 -29.82 -19.74
N ALA A 56 -31.18 -31.08 -19.65
CA ALA A 56 -31.08 -31.79 -18.39
C ALA A 56 -30.30 -30.93 -17.41
N VAL A 57 -31.01 -30.07 -16.68
CA VAL A 57 -30.49 -29.39 -15.49
C VAL A 57 -30.15 -30.53 -14.56
N SER A 58 -28.86 -30.80 -14.41
CA SER A 58 -28.39 -31.70 -13.37
C SER A 58 -29.02 -31.19 -12.08
N PRO A 59 -29.91 -31.92 -11.43
CA PRO A 59 -30.48 -31.46 -10.19
C PRO A 59 -29.28 -31.21 -9.27
N GLY A 60 -29.15 -29.98 -8.82
CA GLY A 60 -28.26 -29.71 -7.70
C GLY A 60 -28.62 -30.69 -6.58
N PRO A 61 -27.73 -30.89 -5.62
CA PRO A 61 -28.00 -31.81 -4.52
C PRO A 61 -29.42 -31.52 -4.00
N GLU A 62 -30.25 -32.57 -3.92
CA GLU A 62 -31.65 -32.46 -3.57
C GLU A 62 -31.81 -31.60 -2.31
N MET A 63 -32.26 -30.37 -2.50
CA MET A 63 -32.42 -29.37 -1.42
C MET A 63 -33.70 -29.60 -0.60
N GLU A 64 -34.24 -30.83 -0.62
CA GLU A 64 -35.43 -31.19 0.13
C GLU A 64 -35.12 -31.47 1.61
N THR A 65 -33.84 -31.60 1.99
CA THR A 65 -33.47 -31.78 3.38
C THR A 65 -33.21 -30.40 3.98
N LEU A 66 -34.12 -29.98 4.87
CA LEU A 66 -33.88 -28.77 5.69
C LEU A 66 -32.53 -28.92 6.40
N PRO A 67 -31.70 -27.88 6.40
CA PRO A 67 -30.46 -27.92 7.13
C PRO A 67 -30.71 -28.25 8.59
N PRO A 68 -29.85 -29.04 9.24
CA PRO A 68 -30.01 -29.38 10.65
C PRO A 68 -29.99 -28.10 11.50
N PRO A 69 -30.65 -28.11 12.67
CA PRO A 69 -30.76 -26.91 13.55
C PRO A 69 -29.40 -26.27 13.90
N GLU A 70 -28.33 -27.03 13.86
CA GLU A 70 -26.97 -26.59 14.11
C GLU A 70 -26.30 -25.92 12.88
N ALA A 71 -26.93 -26.00 11.70
CA ALA A 71 -26.41 -25.37 10.50
C ALA A 71 -26.37 -23.87 10.66
N GLY A 72 -25.20 -23.29 10.58
CA GLY A 72 -24.95 -21.85 10.81
C GLY A 72 -24.46 -21.52 12.21
N SER A 73 -24.53 -22.43 13.19
CA SER A 73 -23.96 -22.27 14.53
C SER A 73 -22.66 -23.06 14.74
N GLY A 74 -22.24 -23.79 13.72
CA GLY A 74 -21.07 -24.67 13.77
C GLY A 74 -19.75 -23.97 13.49
N PRO A 75 -18.64 -24.71 13.69
CA PRO A 75 -17.30 -24.24 13.36
C PRO A 75 -17.17 -23.94 11.86
N PRO A 76 -16.07 -23.26 11.42
CA PRO A 76 -15.77 -23.12 10.00
C PRO A 76 -15.89 -24.45 9.27
N ARG A 77 -16.65 -24.53 8.21
CA ARG A 77 -17.05 -25.72 7.45
C ARG A 77 -18.39 -26.34 7.88
N ALA A 78 -19.32 -25.50 8.34
CA ALA A 78 -20.66 -25.94 8.70
C ALA A 78 -21.37 -26.73 7.57
N ALA A 79 -21.06 -26.44 6.32
CA ALA A 79 -21.58 -27.17 5.14
C ALA A 79 -21.17 -28.66 5.10
N ASP A 80 -20.08 -29.05 5.76
CA ASP A 80 -19.63 -30.44 5.85
C ASP A 80 -20.62 -31.32 6.60
N ALA A 81 -21.35 -30.74 7.57
CA ALA A 81 -22.40 -31.43 8.32
C ALA A 81 -23.65 -31.72 7.49
N ILE A 82 -23.89 -30.94 6.45
CA ILE A 82 -25.07 -31.03 5.58
C ILE A 82 -24.77 -31.92 4.36
N TRP A 83 -23.66 -31.68 3.70
CA TRP A 83 -23.32 -32.27 2.39
C TRP A 83 -22.28 -33.39 2.46
N GLY A 84 -21.68 -33.62 3.63
CA GLY A 84 -20.57 -34.55 3.83
C GLY A 84 -19.20 -33.90 3.59
N ALA A 85 -18.23 -34.26 4.44
CA ALA A 85 -16.89 -33.69 4.44
C ALA A 85 -16.14 -33.91 3.11
N ASP A 86 -16.27 -35.09 2.51
CA ASP A 86 -15.57 -35.43 1.26
C ASP A 86 -16.08 -34.64 0.06
N VAL A 87 -17.43 -34.52 -0.07
CA VAL A 87 -18.07 -33.71 -1.12
C VAL A 87 -17.67 -32.25 -1.01
N MET A 88 -17.72 -31.73 0.20
CA MET A 88 -17.38 -30.34 0.47
C MET A 88 -15.88 -30.07 0.35
N ALA A 89 -15.02 -31.03 0.67
CA ALA A 89 -13.58 -30.90 0.43
C ALA A 89 -13.28 -30.81 -1.07
N HIS A 90 -13.95 -31.65 -1.89
CA HIS A 90 -13.80 -31.60 -3.34
C HIS A 90 -14.32 -30.28 -3.92
N ALA A 91 -15.48 -29.80 -3.46
CA ALA A 91 -16.05 -28.52 -3.89
C ALA A 91 -15.13 -27.34 -3.54
N ARG A 92 -14.61 -27.30 -2.31
CA ARG A 92 -13.62 -26.29 -1.89
C ARG A 92 -12.36 -26.32 -2.74
N HIS A 93 -11.80 -27.53 -3.00
CA HIS A 93 -10.61 -27.65 -3.83
C HIS A 93 -10.85 -27.11 -5.25
N LYS A 94 -11.99 -27.43 -5.85
CA LYS A 94 -12.39 -26.92 -7.16
C LYS A 94 -12.55 -25.38 -7.13
N GLU A 95 -13.20 -24.86 -6.09
CA GLU A 95 -13.42 -23.41 -5.92
C GLU A 95 -12.09 -22.66 -5.78
N HIS A 96 -11.18 -23.16 -4.93
CA HIS A 96 -9.84 -22.57 -4.75
C HIS A 96 -9.05 -22.57 -6.08
N GLY A 97 -9.10 -23.64 -6.85
CA GLY A 97 -8.42 -23.71 -8.16
C GLY A 97 -9.04 -22.81 -9.23
N THR A 98 -10.30 -22.38 -9.05
CA THR A 98 -11.02 -21.59 -10.05
C THR A 98 -11.07 -20.10 -9.69
N HIS A 99 -11.12 -19.75 -8.39
CA HIS A 99 -11.41 -18.39 -7.95
C HIS A 99 -10.43 -17.79 -6.94
N GLY A 100 -9.32 -18.44 -6.59
CA GLY A 100 -8.50 -17.86 -5.56
C GLY A 100 -7.05 -18.31 -5.45
N ASP A 101 -6.67 -19.43 -6.02
CA ASP A 101 -5.31 -19.99 -5.82
C ASP A 101 -4.50 -20.01 -7.13
N PHE A 102 -4.58 -18.94 -7.91
CA PHE A 102 -3.76 -18.77 -9.10
C PHE A 102 -2.66 -17.72 -8.85
N PRO A 103 -1.46 -17.92 -9.39
CA PRO A 103 -0.40 -16.95 -9.27
C PRO A 103 -0.70 -15.72 -10.12
N VAL A 104 -0.46 -14.55 -9.51
CA VAL A 104 -0.58 -13.25 -10.17
C VAL A 104 0.81 -12.64 -10.27
N PHE A 105 1.10 -12.03 -11.40
CA PHE A 105 2.22 -11.11 -11.56
C PHE A 105 1.68 -9.68 -11.46
N TRP A 106 2.34 -8.86 -10.65
CA TRP A 106 2.05 -7.45 -10.52
C TRP A 106 3.36 -6.66 -10.45
N PHE A 107 3.39 -5.52 -11.09
CA PHE A 107 4.52 -4.61 -11.13
C PHE A 107 4.06 -3.17 -10.98
N GLN A 108 4.80 -2.38 -10.20
CA GLN A 108 4.55 -0.96 -10.01
C GLN A 108 5.86 -0.18 -10.09
N GLY A 109 5.85 0.90 -10.88
CA GLY A 109 6.76 2.01 -10.70
C GLY A 109 6.05 3.03 -9.83
N ASP A 110 6.40 3.05 -8.55
CA ASP A 110 5.76 3.95 -7.59
C ASP A 110 6.26 5.36 -7.76
N ARG A 111 7.57 5.52 -7.81
CA ARG A 111 8.23 6.79 -8.03
C ARG A 111 9.24 6.69 -9.17
N LEU A 112 9.00 7.41 -10.25
CA LEU A 112 10.00 7.70 -11.27
C LEU A 112 10.04 9.21 -11.40
N GLU A 113 11.00 9.84 -10.73
CA GLU A 113 11.05 11.28 -10.48
C GLU A 113 12.27 11.94 -11.09
N ALA A 114 12.07 13.11 -11.67
CA ALA A 114 13.08 14.13 -11.79
C ALA A 114 12.96 15.08 -10.58
N GLN A 115 14.07 15.35 -9.92
CA GLN A 115 14.16 16.18 -8.74
C GLN A 115 14.88 17.48 -9.06
N ILE A 116 14.21 18.60 -8.85
CA ILE A 116 14.78 19.94 -8.99
C ILE A 116 15.18 20.42 -7.59
N ARG A 117 16.48 20.61 -7.39
CA ARG A 117 17.10 20.89 -6.07
C ARG A 117 17.98 22.14 -6.15
N ASP A 118 18.28 22.74 -5.00
CA ASP A 118 19.38 23.68 -4.89
C ASP A 118 20.70 22.94 -5.18
N GLY A 119 21.43 23.34 -6.21
CA GLY A 119 22.64 22.68 -6.70
C GLY A 119 22.40 21.89 -7.98
N LYS A 120 22.54 20.57 -7.94
CA LYS A 120 22.31 19.72 -9.12
C LYS A 120 20.98 19.03 -9.04
N ASP A 121 20.28 19.06 -10.19
CA ASP A 121 19.07 18.28 -10.39
C ASP A 121 19.37 16.78 -10.34
N GLY A 122 18.44 16.02 -9.79
CA GLY A 122 18.57 14.59 -9.58
C GLY A 122 17.42 13.80 -10.19
N TYR A 123 17.51 12.51 -10.00
CA TYR A 123 16.48 11.54 -10.34
C TYR A 123 16.37 10.50 -9.24
N LEU A 124 15.16 9.94 -9.13
CA LEU A 124 14.86 8.84 -8.20
C LEU A 124 13.98 7.82 -8.92
N TRP A 125 14.23 6.55 -8.66
CA TRP A 125 13.31 5.47 -8.99
C TRP A 125 13.00 4.64 -7.76
N ASP A 126 11.76 4.21 -7.69
CA ASP A 126 11.26 3.24 -6.74
C ASP A 126 10.28 2.34 -7.49
N VAL A 127 10.66 1.10 -7.64
CA VAL A 127 9.90 0.10 -8.37
C VAL A 127 9.78 -1.17 -7.55
N GLN A 128 8.62 -1.80 -7.62
CA GLN A 128 8.38 -3.05 -6.93
C GLN A 128 7.46 -3.96 -7.73
N GLY A 129 7.45 -5.21 -7.38
CA GLY A 129 6.54 -6.17 -8.00
C GLY A 129 6.57 -7.51 -7.29
N TYR A 130 5.55 -8.33 -7.58
CA TYR A 130 5.49 -9.67 -7.02
C TYR A 130 4.98 -10.68 -8.03
N TYR A 131 5.30 -11.94 -7.74
CA TYR A 131 4.75 -13.10 -8.41
C TYR A 131 4.39 -14.17 -7.38
N GLY A 132 3.17 -14.67 -7.43
CA GLY A 132 2.72 -15.73 -6.54
C GLY A 132 1.24 -15.71 -6.25
N GLY A 133 0.84 -16.56 -5.31
CA GLY A 133 -0.56 -16.71 -4.88
C GLY A 133 -1.00 -15.63 -3.88
N PRO A 134 -2.25 -15.69 -3.43
CA PRO A 134 -2.83 -14.68 -2.56
C PRO A 134 -2.17 -14.60 -1.17
N THR A 135 -1.60 -15.70 -0.69
CA THR A 135 -1.03 -15.76 0.68
C THR A 135 0.48 -15.93 0.73
N SER A 136 1.11 -16.23 -0.42
CA SER A 136 2.57 -16.43 -0.47
C SER A 136 3.07 -16.05 -1.85
N ARG A 137 4.04 -15.14 -1.89
CA ARG A 137 4.56 -14.59 -3.14
C ARG A 137 6.04 -14.23 -3.03
N PHE A 138 6.71 -14.30 -4.15
CA PHE A 138 8.03 -13.68 -4.31
C PHE A 138 7.83 -12.20 -4.60
N TRP A 139 8.51 -11.34 -3.83
CA TRP A 139 8.48 -9.88 -3.98
C TRP A 139 9.86 -9.37 -4.32
N PHE A 140 9.93 -8.45 -5.25
CA PHE A 140 11.16 -7.72 -5.50
C PHE A 140 10.92 -6.22 -5.37
N LYS A 141 11.92 -5.49 -4.88
CA LYS A 141 11.94 -4.03 -4.78
C LYS A 141 13.27 -3.53 -5.34
N SER A 142 13.26 -2.37 -5.98
CA SER A 142 14.48 -1.64 -6.36
C SER A 142 14.24 -0.17 -6.21
N GLU A 143 15.11 0.46 -5.46
CA GLU A 143 15.11 1.90 -5.22
C GLU A 143 16.50 2.45 -5.50
N GLY A 144 16.56 3.72 -5.92
CA GLY A 144 17.82 4.43 -6.01
C GLY A 144 17.65 5.87 -6.45
N GLU A 145 18.69 6.64 -6.18
CA GLU A 145 18.74 8.07 -6.48
C GLU A 145 20.12 8.49 -6.99
N GLY A 146 20.16 9.63 -7.64
CA GLY A 146 21.42 10.22 -8.09
C GLY A 146 21.22 11.57 -8.72
N SER A 147 22.35 12.28 -8.91
CA SER A 147 22.40 13.54 -9.65
C SER A 147 22.67 13.32 -11.13
N PHE A 148 22.04 14.10 -12.03
CA PHE A 148 22.27 13.96 -13.45
C PHE A 148 23.72 14.22 -13.82
N GLY A 149 24.33 13.27 -14.53
CA GLY A 149 25.73 13.32 -14.97
C GLY A 149 26.75 12.93 -13.90
N GLU A 150 26.32 12.46 -12.76
CA GLU A 150 27.16 11.91 -11.69
C GLU A 150 26.98 10.39 -11.52
N LYS A 151 27.74 9.81 -10.61
CA LYS A 151 27.54 8.41 -10.21
C LYS A 151 26.30 8.30 -9.35
N LEU A 152 25.72 7.11 -9.32
CA LEU A 152 24.64 6.77 -8.40
C LEU A 152 25.03 7.11 -6.96
N GLU A 153 24.17 7.85 -6.27
CA GLU A 153 24.34 8.23 -4.88
C GLU A 153 23.90 7.07 -3.98
N ASP A 154 22.70 6.54 -4.23
CA ASP A 154 22.19 5.32 -3.62
C ASP A 154 21.51 4.44 -4.66
N ALA A 155 21.57 3.13 -4.48
CA ALA A 155 20.84 2.15 -5.27
C ALA A 155 20.81 0.80 -4.57
N GLU A 156 19.64 0.21 -4.48
CA GLU A 156 19.43 -1.09 -3.86
C GLU A 156 18.48 -1.97 -4.68
N VAL A 157 18.62 -3.26 -4.48
CA VAL A 157 17.69 -4.27 -4.94
C VAL A 157 17.36 -5.21 -3.80
N GLN A 158 16.11 -5.61 -3.69
CA GLN A 158 15.65 -6.54 -2.67
C GLN A 158 14.92 -7.72 -3.33
N ALA A 159 15.15 -8.91 -2.79
CA ALA A 159 14.46 -10.13 -3.15
C ALA A 159 13.89 -10.76 -1.89
N LEU A 160 12.57 -10.81 -1.80
CA LEU A 160 11.84 -11.12 -0.58
C LEU A 160 10.83 -12.23 -0.82
N TRP A 161 10.68 -13.11 0.14
CA TRP A 161 9.50 -13.96 0.28
C TRP A 161 8.50 -13.25 1.16
N SER A 162 7.29 -13.03 0.64
CA SER A 162 6.19 -12.35 1.31
C SER A 162 5.11 -13.36 1.67
N LYS A 163 4.67 -13.35 2.92
CA LYS A 163 3.65 -14.23 3.47
C LYS A 163 2.57 -13.41 4.16
N ALA A 164 1.32 -13.56 3.70
CA ALA A 164 0.19 -12.98 4.39
C ALA A 164 0.05 -13.57 5.81
N ILE A 165 0.10 -12.72 6.81
CA ILE A 165 -0.08 -13.05 8.23
C ILE A 165 -1.44 -12.60 8.75
N ASP A 166 -2.07 -11.66 8.05
CA ASP A 166 -3.38 -11.08 8.30
C ASP A 166 -3.96 -10.63 6.93
N PRO A 167 -5.28 -10.41 6.77
CA PRO A 167 -5.86 -9.91 5.53
C PRO A 167 -5.25 -8.61 5.00
N PHE A 168 -4.64 -7.80 5.86
CA PHE A 168 -4.07 -6.51 5.52
C PHE A 168 -2.55 -6.43 5.68
N TRP A 169 -1.90 -7.50 6.18
CA TRP A 169 -0.47 -7.48 6.49
C TRP A 169 0.28 -8.67 5.95
N ASP A 170 1.39 -8.39 5.31
CA ASP A 170 2.38 -9.36 4.83
C ASP A 170 3.67 -9.27 5.66
N LEU A 171 4.18 -10.42 6.09
CA LEU A 171 5.53 -10.55 6.61
C LEU A 171 6.48 -10.80 5.43
N GLN A 172 7.58 -10.07 5.35
CA GLN A 172 8.58 -10.18 4.30
C GLN A 172 9.92 -10.64 4.87
N LEU A 173 10.55 -11.62 4.24
CA LEU A 173 11.86 -12.15 4.60
C LEU A 173 12.70 -12.30 3.35
N GLY A 174 13.98 -11.89 3.38
CA GLY A 174 14.84 -12.04 2.22
C GLY A 174 16.18 -11.35 2.33
N ALA A 175 16.64 -10.82 1.21
CA ALA A 175 17.93 -10.18 1.09
C ALA A 175 17.82 -8.86 0.32
N ARG A 176 18.67 -7.90 0.69
CA ARG A 176 18.93 -6.65 0.00
C ARG A 176 20.41 -6.62 -0.42
N GLN A 177 20.67 -6.06 -1.59
CA GLN A 177 22.00 -5.78 -2.09
C GLN A 177 22.09 -4.30 -2.47
N ASP A 178 23.04 -3.58 -1.86
CA ASP A 178 23.38 -2.22 -2.26
C ASP A 178 24.24 -2.26 -3.53
N LEU A 179 23.89 -1.47 -4.51
CA LEU A 179 24.54 -1.41 -5.82
C LEU A 179 25.43 -0.17 -5.97
N ALA A 180 25.12 0.91 -5.24
CA ALA A 180 25.91 2.13 -5.18
C ALA A 180 26.76 2.16 -3.90
N GLY A 181 27.83 2.98 -3.90
CA GLY A 181 28.74 3.10 -2.76
C GLY A 181 29.46 1.79 -2.40
N PRO A 182 29.73 1.54 -1.11
CA PRO A 182 30.30 0.30 -0.62
C PRO A 182 29.28 -0.83 -0.76
N LYS A 183 29.49 -1.74 -1.72
CA LYS A 183 28.60 -2.89 -1.95
C LYS A 183 28.41 -3.69 -0.66
N THR A 184 27.19 -3.69 -0.15
CA THR A 184 26.81 -4.34 1.10
C THR A 184 25.60 -5.22 0.86
N SER A 185 25.63 -6.45 1.39
CA SER A 185 24.48 -7.37 1.37
C SER A 185 23.86 -7.40 2.75
N HIS A 186 22.53 -7.43 2.80
CA HIS A 186 21.78 -7.42 4.06
C HIS A 186 20.77 -8.58 4.07
N ALA A 187 20.57 -9.19 5.22
CA ALA A 187 19.39 -9.95 5.51
C ALA A 187 18.25 -8.97 5.84
N VAL A 188 17.05 -9.27 5.38
CA VAL A 188 15.87 -8.41 5.53
C VAL A 188 14.77 -9.16 6.24
N ILE A 189 14.16 -8.51 7.22
CA ILE A 189 12.87 -8.87 7.79
C ILE A 189 11.99 -7.62 7.81
N GLY A 190 10.80 -7.70 7.25
CA GLY A 190 9.90 -6.56 7.12
C GLY A 190 8.45 -6.95 7.26
N ILE A 191 7.62 -5.94 7.38
CA ILE A 191 6.17 -6.02 7.36
C ILE A 191 5.65 -4.93 6.43
N GLN A 192 4.72 -5.31 5.56
CA GLN A 192 4.08 -4.38 4.62
C GLN A 192 2.57 -4.59 4.66
N GLY A 193 1.80 -3.51 4.60
CA GLY A 193 0.36 -3.64 4.61
C GLY A 193 -0.41 -2.33 4.74
N LEU A 194 -1.71 -2.49 5.02
CA LEU A 194 -2.65 -1.38 5.18
C LEU A 194 -3.03 -1.23 6.66
N ALA A 195 -2.61 -0.13 7.26
CA ALA A 195 -3.07 0.30 8.57
C ALA A 195 -4.48 0.93 8.50
N PRO A 196 -5.18 1.16 9.65
CA PRO A 196 -6.46 1.85 9.66
C PRO A 196 -6.43 3.16 8.86
N TYR A 197 -7.57 3.51 8.25
CA TYR A 197 -7.73 4.67 7.36
C TYR A 197 -6.98 4.57 6.02
N MET A 198 -6.60 3.36 5.59
CA MET A 198 -5.90 3.09 4.32
C MET A 198 -4.49 3.68 4.25
N PHE A 199 -3.81 3.80 5.39
CA PHE A 199 -2.39 4.08 5.39
C PHE A 199 -1.63 2.86 4.86
N GLU A 200 -0.89 3.03 3.78
CA GLU A 200 0.10 2.07 3.31
C GLU A 200 1.34 2.20 4.21
N VAL A 201 1.78 1.10 4.79
CA VAL A 201 2.95 1.07 5.68
C VAL A 201 3.91 -0.01 5.22
N ASP A 202 5.17 0.36 5.11
CA ASP A 202 6.30 -0.56 4.90
C ASP A 202 7.31 -0.33 6.02
N ALA A 203 7.69 -1.39 6.72
CA ALA A 203 8.70 -1.32 7.77
C ALA A 203 9.65 -2.51 7.66
N ALA A 204 10.95 -2.26 7.64
CA ALA A 204 11.96 -3.31 7.50
C ALA A 204 13.17 -3.07 8.39
N LEU A 205 13.75 -4.17 8.84
CA LEU A 205 15.07 -4.25 9.49
C LEU A 205 16.07 -4.87 8.50
N PHE A 206 17.26 -4.31 8.45
CA PHE A 206 18.34 -4.73 7.59
C PHE A 206 19.58 -5.06 8.43
N LEU A 207 20.00 -6.31 8.39
CA LEU A 207 21.26 -6.75 9.03
C LEU A 207 22.33 -6.97 7.96
N SER A 208 23.33 -6.11 7.92
CA SER A 208 24.41 -6.21 6.95
C SER A 208 25.31 -7.41 7.24
N HIS A 209 26.00 -7.93 6.20
CA HIS A 209 27.03 -8.96 6.35
C HIS A 209 28.24 -8.49 7.21
N ARG A 210 28.28 -7.21 7.55
CA ARG A 210 29.31 -6.59 8.42
C ARG A 210 28.84 -6.43 9.86
N GLY A 211 27.59 -6.79 10.15
CA GLY A 211 26.98 -6.69 11.47
C GLY A 211 26.29 -5.35 11.75
N ASP A 212 26.13 -4.47 10.75
CA ASP A 212 25.39 -3.24 10.93
C ASP A 212 23.89 -3.53 10.89
N LEU A 213 23.16 -2.98 11.84
CA LEU A 213 21.69 -3.08 11.92
C LEU A 213 21.07 -1.72 11.65
N THR A 214 20.26 -1.65 10.61
CA THR A 214 19.48 -0.46 10.25
C THR A 214 18.00 -0.80 10.11
N ALA A 215 17.14 0.22 10.15
CA ALA A 215 15.72 0.07 9.94
C ALA A 215 15.19 1.20 9.05
N ARG A 216 14.13 0.92 8.29
CA ARG A 216 13.37 1.89 7.52
C ARG A 216 11.90 1.70 7.82
N ILE A 217 11.18 2.80 8.00
CA ILE A 217 9.73 2.82 8.19
C ILE A 217 9.19 3.88 7.25
N GLU A 218 8.28 3.46 6.39
CA GLU A 218 7.61 4.33 5.44
C GLU A 218 6.10 4.26 5.66
N GLY A 219 5.44 5.38 5.45
CA GLY A 219 3.99 5.47 5.48
C GLY A 219 3.47 6.49 4.50
N GLU A 220 2.45 6.10 3.74
CA GLU A 220 1.79 6.99 2.79
C GLU A 220 0.27 6.81 2.81
N ILE A 221 -0.45 7.78 2.27
CA ILE A 221 -1.91 7.71 2.14
C ILE A 221 -2.39 8.44 0.91
N ASP A 222 -3.29 7.82 0.16
CA ASP A 222 -3.95 8.41 -0.99
C ASP A 222 -5.21 9.17 -0.59
N GLN A 223 -5.15 10.51 -0.57
CA GLN A 223 -6.30 11.37 -0.35
C GLN A 223 -6.93 11.79 -1.69
N ARG A 224 -8.05 11.19 -2.04
CA ARG A 224 -8.78 11.50 -3.28
C ARG A 224 -9.52 12.81 -3.16
N ILE A 225 -8.99 13.90 -3.78
CA ILE A 225 -9.67 15.20 -3.88
C ILE A 225 -10.81 15.12 -4.90
N THR A 226 -10.56 14.43 -6.02
CA THR A 226 -11.56 14.13 -7.05
C THR A 226 -11.42 12.68 -7.49
N ARG A 227 -12.20 12.24 -8.47
CA ARG A 227 -12.05 10.89 -9.04
C ARG A 227 -10.69 10.62 -9.67
N ARG A 228 -9.97 11.66 -10.08
CA ARG A 228 -8.68 11.57 -10.79
C ARG A 228 -7.55 12.33 -10.12
N LEU A 229 -7.86 13.26 -9.21
CA LEU A 229 -6.87 14.08 -8.52
C LEU A 229 -6.68 13.55 -7.11
N ILE A 230 -5.46 13.13 -6.80
CA ILE A 230 -5.08 12.49 -5.55
C ILE A 230 -3.94 13.28 -4.93
N LEU A 231 -4.08 13.60 -3.66
CA LEU A 231 -3.02 14.17 -2.84
C LEU A 231 -2.43 13.04 -2.01
N GLN A 232 -1.11 12.83 -2.13
CA GLN A 232 -0.40 11.76 -1.45
C GLN A 232 0.68 12.34 -0.52
N PRO A 233 0.40 12.51 0.76
CA PRO A 233 1.43 12.69 1.77
C PRO A 233 2.15 11.36 2.02
N ARG A 234 3.49 11.45 2.15
CA ARG A 234 4.40 10.34 2.44
C ARG A 234 5.38 10.78 3.52
N GLY A 235 5.74 9.87 4.39
CA GLY A 235 6.82 10.06 5.36
C GLY A 235 7.70 8.82 5.43
N GLU A 236 9.00 9.04 5.57
CA GLU A 236 9.99 7.98 5.76
C GLU A 236 10.90 8.31 6.93
N LEU A 237 11.25 7.29 7.68
CA LEU A 237 12.15 7.34 8.81
C LEU A 237 13.21 6.24 8.66
N SER A 238 14.47 6.63 8.57
CA SER A 238 15.61 5.72 8.58
C SER A 238 16.32 5.78 9.92
N LEU A 239 16.71 4.62 10.43
CA LEU A 239 17.33 4.45 11.74
C LEU A 239 18.57 3.56 11.63
N SER A 240 19.56 3.80 12.49
CA SER A 240 20.74 2.94 12.65
C SER A 240 21.01 2.63 14.11
N ALA A 241 21.31 1.37 14.41
CA ALA A 241 21.65 0.96 15.78
C ALA A 241 23.06 1.42 16.20
N GLN A 242 23.93 1.74 15.24
CA GLN A 242 25.33 2.15 15.48
C GLN A 242 25.78 3.16 14.42
N ASP A 243 26.89 3.84 14.72
CA ASP A 243 27.57 4.65 13.72
C ASP A 243 28.16 3.78 12.61
N ILE A 244 27.95 4.20 11.36
CA ILE A 244 28.49 3.54 10.15
C ILE A 244 29.24 4.60 9.33
N PRO A 245 30.43 5.01 9.76
CA PRO A 245 31.13 6.16 9.17
C PRO A 245 31.44 6.00 7.67
N ARG A 246 31.61 4.76 7.19
CA ARG A 246 31.81 4.46 5.76
C ARG A 246 30.64 4.82 4.86
N LEU A 247 29.43 4.93 5.44
CA LEU A 247 28.18 5.33 4.77
C LEU A 247 27.74 6.74 5.16
N GLY A 248 28.46 7.41 6.09
CA GLY A 248 28.05 8.70 6.64
C GLY A 248 26.79 8.63 7.52
N ILE A 249 26.51 7.44 8.08
CA ILE A 249 25.34 7.16 8.91
C ILE A 249 25.75 7.21 10.39
N GLY A 250 25.01 8.00 11.18
CA GLY A 250 25.14 8.06 12.64
C GLY A 250 24.13 7.16 13.34
N ALA A 251 24.44 6.78 14.59
CA ALA A 251 23.53 6.01 15.43
C ALA A 251 22.27 6.81 15.79
N GLY A 252 21.12 6.12 15.86
CA GLY A 252 19.81 6.71 16.15
C GLY A 252 19.01 6.99 14.89
N ILE A 253 18.31 8.12 14.86
CA ILE A 253 17.60 8.57 13.66
C ILE A 253 18.64 9.11 12.68
N ASP A 254 18.74 8.43 11.53
CA ASP A 254 19.65 8.78 10.46
C ASP A 254 19.05 9.84 9.54
N LYS A 255 17.88 9.55 8.97
CA LYS A 255 17.21 10.38 7.96
C LYS A 255 15.71 10.43 8.21
N VAL A 256 15.12 11.59 7.99
CA VAL A 256 13.65 11.78 7.93
C VAL A 256 13.31 12.43 6.61
N GLU A 257 12.32 11.91 5.93
CA GLU A 257 11.77 12.48 4.70
C GLU A 257 10.29 12.70 4.84
N ILE A 258 9.82 13.82 4.32
CA ILE A 258 8.39 14.14 4.21
C ILE A 258 8.14 14.63 2.80
N GLY A 259 7.24 13.96 2.11
CA GLY A 259 6.85 14.28 0.75
C GLY A 259 5.36 14.59 0.64
N LEU A 260 5.03 15.45 -0.30
CA LEU A 260 3.65 15.71 -0.69
C LEU A 260 3.58 15.72 -2.21
N ARG A 261 2.80 14.82 -2.78
CA ARG A 261 2.63 14.64 -4.22
C ARG A 261 1.19 14.90 -4.62
N LEU A 262 0.98 15.63 -5.70
CA LEU A 262 -0.32 15.83 -6.32
C LEU A 262 -0.34 15.07 -7.64
N ARG A 263 -1.07 13.96 -7.66
CA ARG A 263 -1.13 12.99 -8.74
C ARG A 263 -2.43 13.13 -9.52
N TYR A 264 -2.34 13.06 -10.85
CA TYR A 264 -3.49 13.06 -11.73
C TYR A 264 -3.59 11.74 -12.51
N GLU A 265 -4.58 10.92 -12.19
CA GLU A 265 -4.87 9.67 -12.89
C GLU A 265 -5.45 9.97 -14.30
N ILE A 266 -4.62 9.85 -15.33
CA ILE A 266 -5.07 9.84 -16.72
C ILE A 266 -5.92 8.59 -16.94
N ILE A 267 -5.37 7.45 -16.56
CA ILE A 267 -6.03 6.17 -16.32
C ILE A 267 -5.56 5.68 -14.94
N ARG A 268 -6.18 4.66 -14.38
CA ARG A 268 -5.82 4.15 -13.03
C ARG A 268 -4.39 3.60 -12.99
N GLU A 269 -3.97 3.00 -14.09
CA GLU A 269 -2.67 2.37 -14.25
C GLU A 269 -1.54 3.36 -14.56
N PHE A 270 -1.86 4.63 -14.84
CA PHE A 270 -0.85 5.65 -15.21
C PHE A 270 -1.25 7.04 -14.73
N ALA A 271 -0.41 7.62 -13.90
CA ALA A 271 -0.64 8.92 -13.28
C ALA A 271 0.65 9.76 -13.17
N PRO A 272 0.80 10.83 -13.96
CA PRO A 272 1.81 11.84 -13.72
C PRO A 272 1.50 12.63 -12.45
N TYR A 273 2.53 13.16 -11.82
CA TYR A 273 2.41 13.99 -10.63
C TYR A 273 3.50 15.07 -10.53
N ILE A 274 3.21 16.05 -9.71
CA ILE A 274 4.17 17.03 -9.22
C ILE A 274 4.15 16.98 -7.70
N GLY A 275 5.24 17.39 -7.07
CA GLY A 275 5.30 17.39 -5.62
C GLY A 275 6.47 18.18 -5.05
N VAL A 276 6.56 18.10 -3.75
CA VAL A 276 7.67 18.63 -2.97
C VAL A 276 8.08 17.59 -1.94
N GLU A 277 9.37 17.42 -1.75
CA GLU A 277 9.96 16.56 -0.75
C GLU A 277 10.98 17.32 0.06
N GLN A 278 10.99 17.08 1.34
CA GLN A 278 11.94 17.63 2.29
C GLN A 278 12.61 16.49 3.02
N SER A 279 13.94 16.45 2.96
CA SER A 279 14.75 15.47 3.69
C SER A 279 15.63 16.17 4.73
N TRP A 280 15.89 15.45 5.82
CA TRP A 280 16.82 15.86 6.87
C TRP A 280 17.66 14.67 7.30
N ARG A 281 18.98 14.81 7.27
CA ARG A 281 19.89 13.96 8.01
C ARG A 281 19.98 14.47 9.45
N LEU A 282 19.91 13.58 10.44
CA LEU A 282 19.84 13.94 11.85
C LEU A 282 21.03 13.39 12.64
N GLY A 283 21.26 13.93 13.85
CA GLY A 283 22.28 13.43 14.75
C GLY A 283 23.66 13.32 14.12
N GLY A 284 24.33 12.18 14.32
CA GLY A 284 25.65 11.87 13.76
C GLY A 284 25.71 11.90 12.24
N SER A 285 24.61 11.55 11.56
CA SER A 285 24.51 11.62 10.09
C SER A 285 24.60 13.05 9.58
N ALA A 286 23.98 13.99 10.28
CA ALA A 286 24.11 15.41 9.96
C ALA A 286 25.54 15.91 10.18
N ASP A 287 26.24 15.40 11.20
CA ASP A 287 27.63 15.79 11.46
C ASP A 287 28.58 15.22 10.40
N PHE A 288 28.35 14.00 9.92
CA PHE A 288 29.09 13.42 8.80
C PHE A 288 28.87 14.24 7.51
N ALA A 289 27.63 14.62 7.19
CA ALA A 289 27.34 15.45 6.03
C ALA A 289 28.07 16.81 6.09
N ARG A 290 27.99 17.52 7.21
CA ARG A 290 28.68 18.79 7.41
C ARG A 290 30.21 18.65 7.32
N ALA A 291 30.76 17.51 7.78
CA ALA A 291 32.21 17.27 7.74
C ALA A 291 32.75 17.16 6.31
N VAL A 292 31.93 16.73 5.34
CA VAL A 292 32.27 16.68 3.92
C VAL A 292 31.77 17.90 3.13
N GLY A 293 31.16 18.86 3.81
CA GLY A 293 30.67 20.12 3.20
C GLY A 293 29.28 20.03 2.56
N GLU A 294 28.52 18.98 2.89
CA GLU A 294 27.14 18.80 2.43
C GLU A 294 26.15 19.44 3.41
N ASP A 295 25.02 19.93 2.88
CA ASP A 295 23.90 20.37 3.71
C ASP A 295 23.13 19.14 4.20
N PRO A 296 22.89 18.98 5.51
CA PRO A 296 22.09 17.87 6.03
C PRO A 296 20.58 18.00 5.73
N SER A 297 20.16 19.07 5.07
CA SER A 297 18.75 19.34 4.74
C SER A 297 18.62 19.68 3.26
N ALA A 298 17.72 19.00 2.57
CA ALA A 298 17.46 19.24 1.16
C ALA A 298 15.96 19.35 0.89
N THR A 299 15.59 20.37 0.09
CA THR A 299 14.24 20.51 -0.46
C THR A 299 14.28 20.20 -1.95
N SER A 300 13.43 19.28 -2.41
CA SER A 300 13.31 18.90 -3.80
C SER A 300 11.91 19.20 -4.32
N PHE A 301 11.80 19.87 -5.46
CA PHE A 301 10.57 19.85 -6.26
C PHE A 301 10.64 18.66 -7.18
N VAL A 302 9.59 17.84 -7.18
CA VAL A 302 9.56 16.58 -7.93
C VAL A 302 8.53 16.64 -9.06
N LEU A 303 8.92 16.07 -10.20
CA LEU A 303 8.06 15.79 -11.35
C LEU A 303 8.23 14.31 -11.66
N GLY A 304 7.16 13.56 -11.62
CA GLY A 304 7.25 12.11 -11.78
C GLY A 304 6.03 11.46 -12.39
N VAL A 305 6.14 10.15 -12.52
CA VAL A 305 5.07 9.28 -12.98
C VAL A 305 4.95 8.06 -12.05
N ARG A 306 3.71 7.66 -11.76
CA ARG A 306 3.37 6.39 -11.14
C ARG A 306 2.62 5.53 -12.14
N PHE A 307 2.95 4.25 -12.22
CA PHE A 307 2.23 3.30 -13.06
C PHE A 307 2.27 1.90 -12.45
N TRP A 308 1.30 1.06 -12.86
CA TRP A 308 1.27 -0.35 -12.46
C TRP A 308 0.58 -1.20 -13.54
N PHE A 309 0.83 -2.48 -13.53
CA PHE A 309 0.18 -3.46 -14.41
C PHE A 309 0.23 -4.88 -13.83
#